data_02577f776b7038f84c033f52a1eb6cd0
#
_entry.id   02577f776b7038f84c033f52a1eb6cd0
#
_cell.length_a   1.000
_cell.length_b   1.000
_cell.length_c   1.000
_cell.angle_alpha   90.00
_cell.angle_beta   90.00
_cell.angle_gamma   90.00
#
_symmetry.space_group_name_H-M   'P 1'
#
loop_
_entity.id
_entity.type
_entity.pdbx_description
1 polymer ?
#
loop_
_entity_poly.entity_id
_entity_poly.type
_entity_poly.pdbx_seq_one_letter_code
_entity_poly.pdbx_strand_id
1 'polypeptide(L)'
;MVLGSIIVGAATPTEAAGVGAVGALCLAAYKSALDLETLKDIARSAMATTSMVFLILIGAALFSLVFRGFGGDELIEAFFAELGGGPHMALLIVMLVMFLLGFILDFIEITFVVVPIVAPILLAMGFDPIWLGVMIAVNLQTSFLTPPFGFALFYLRGVADDSVATSAIYRGVIPFVLIQLGLLAMLWLFPDIVTWLPSSLGR
;
A
#
# COMPACT_ATOMS: atom_id res chain seq x y z
N MET A 1 18.21 -8.31 8.64
CA MET A 1 19.13 -7.74 7.63
C MET A 1 18.41 -6.68 6.77
N VAL A 2 17.31 -6.97 6.07
CA VAL A 2 16.61 -6.04 5.16
C VAL A 2 16.23 -4.72 5.85
N LEU A 3 15.38 -4.75 6.87
CA LEU A 3 14.97 -3.53 7.58
C LEU A 3 16.13 -2.82 8.29
N GLY A 4 17.07 -3.59 8.87
CA GLY A 4 18.22 -3.02 9.53
C GLY A 4 19.14 -2.22 8.58
N SER A 5 19.35 -2.69 7.35
CA SER A 5 20.15 -1.95 6.35
C SER A 5 19.50 -0.64 5.92
N ILE A 6 18.17 -0.59 5.86
CA ILE A 6 17.42 0.63 5.54
C ILE A 6 17.53 1.65 6.70
N ILE A 7 17.29 1.19 7.93
CA ILE A 7 17.31 2.07 9.13
C ILE A 7 18.69 2.69 9.35
N VAL A 8 19.76 1.90 9.19
CA VAL A 8 21.15 2.38 9.31
C VAL A 8 21.58 3.24 8.10
N GLY A 9 20.80 3.24 7.02
CA GLY A 9 21.11 3.99 5.80
C GLY A 9 22.17 3.33 4.92
N ALA A 10 22.46 2.04 5.16
CA ALA A 10 23.43 1.27 4.38
C ALA A 10 22.87 0.82 3.02
N ALA A 11 21.56 0.80 2.87
CA ALA A 11 20.88 0.41 1.63
C ALA A 11 19.57 1.19 1.46
N THR A 12 19.27 1.53 0.22
CA THR A 12 17.94 2.02 -0.17
C THR A 12 16.91 0.88 -0.07
N PRO A 13 15.59 1.15 -0.01
CA PRO A 13 14.56 0.10 -0.01
C PRO A 13 14.72 -0.89 -1.17
N THR A 14 15.08 -0.40 -2.36
CA THR A 14 15.28 -1.24 -3.56
C THR A 14 16.50 -2.16 -3.41
N GLU A 15 17.61 -1.65 -2.91
CA GLU A 15 18.83 -2.44 -2.66
C GLU A 15 18.59 -3.46 -1.54
N ALA A 16 17.86 -3.07 -0.48
CA ALA A 16 17.50 -3.95 0.62
C ALA A 16 16.58 -5.10 0.18
N ALA A 17 15.69 -4.85 -0.79
CA ALA A 17 14.89 -5.91 -1.41
C ALA A 17 15.79 -6.92 -2.16
N GLY A 18 16.81 -6.45 -2.87
CA GLY A 18 17.83 -7.30 -3.51
C GLY A 18 18.58 -8.16 -2.49
N VAL A 19 19.00 -7.58 -1.36
CA VAL A 19 19.64 -8.31 -0.24
C VAL A 19 18.70 -9.39 0.30
N GLY A 20 17.40 -9.08 0.43
CA GLY A 20 16.39 -10.05 0.85
C GLY A 20 16.26 -11.23 -0.12
N ALA A 21 16.21 -10.93 -1.43
CA ALA A 21 16.13 -11.96 -2.47
C ALA A 21 17.36 -12.88 -2.48
N VAL A 22 18.57 -12.32 -2.39
CA VAL A 22 19.82 -13.09 -2.27
C VAL A 22 19.81 -13.94 -1.01
N GLY A 23 19.38 -13.40 0.13
CA GLY A 23 19.25 -14.14 1.38
C GLY A 23 18.29 -15.32 1.28
N ALA A 24 17.14 -15.15 0.61
CA ALA A 24 16.18 -16.22 0.37
C ALA A 24 16.78 -17.32 -0.54
N LEU A 25 17.48 -16.94 -1.61
CA LEU A 25 18.18 -17.90 -2.49
C LEU A 25 19.25 -18.68 -1.75
N CYS A 26 20.05 -18.02 -0.90
CA CYS A 26 21.05 -18.70 -0.07
C CYS A 26 20.42 -19.71 0.90
N LEU A 27 19.31 -19.36 1.53
CA LEU A 27 18.56 -20.25 2.42
C LEU A 27 17.97 -21.45 1.67
N ALA A 28 17.42 -21.23 0.47
CA ALA A 28 16.90 -22.30 -0.38
C ALA A 28 18.01 -23.24 -0.83
N ALA A 29 19.15 -22.69 -1.24
CA ALA A 29 20.34 -23.47 -1.61
C ALA A 29 20.87 -24.30 -0.41
N TYR A 30 20.95 -23.71 0.79
CA TYR A 30 21.36 -24.40 2.00
C TYR A 30 20.44 -25.59 2.34
N LYS A 31 19.13 -25.44 2.08
CA LYS A 31 18.14 -26.51 2.29
C LYS A 31 18.05 -27.50 1.11
N SER A 32 18.93 -27.39 0.13
CA SER A 32 18.92 -28.22 -1.11
C SER A 32 17.57 -28.19 -1.84
N ALA A 33 16.84 -27.06 -1.70
CA ALA A 33 15.54 -26.82 -2.34
C ALA A 33 15.67 -25.98 -3.63
N LEU A 34 16.89 -25.72 -4.10
CA LEU A 34 17.16 -24.90 -5.28
C LEU A 34 17.74 -25.79 -6.38
N ASP A 35 16.90 -26.14 -7.34
CA ASP A 35 17.31 -26.75 -8.60
C ASP A 35 17.13 -25.79 -9.79
N LEU A 36 17.56 -26.19 -10.97
CA LEU A 36 17.48 -25.36 -12.16
C LEU A 36 16.03 -25.10 -12.61
N GLU A 37 15.13 -26.04 -12.39
CA GLU A 37 13.72 -25.92 -12.72
C GLU A 37 13.02 -24.92 -11.80
N THR A 38 13.21 -25.06 -10.50
CA THR A 38 12.75 -24.07 -9.48
C THR A 38 13.27 -22.67 -9.78
N LEU A 39 14.55 -22.53 -10.16
CA LEU A 39 15.12 -21.22 -10.50
C LEU A 39 14.47 -20.61 -11.74
N LYS A 40 14.18 -21.41 -12.76
CA LYS A 40 13.44 -20.96 -13.95
C LYS A 40 12.02 -20.51 -13.61
N ASP A 41 11.33 -21.23 -12.75
CA ASP A 41 9.97 -20.91 -12.34
C ASP A 41 9.93 -19.63 -11.50
N ILE A 42 10.89 -19.45 -10.60
CA ILE A 42 11.06 -18.19 -9.85
C ILE A 42 11.29 -17.02 -10.84
N ALA A 43 12.20 -17.21 -11.80
CA ALA A 43 12.49 -16.17 -12.78
C ALA A 43 11.28 -15.84 -13.66
N ARG A 44 10.50 -16.83 -14.09
CA ARG A 44 9.27 -16.63 -14.86
C ARG A 44 8.21 -15.89 -14.05
N SER A 45 8.00 -16.28 -12.79
CA SER A 45 7.06 -15.62 -11.89
C SER A 45 7.46 -14.16 -11.63
N ALA A 46 8.74 -13.93 -11.37
CA ALA A 46 9.26 -12.57 -11.17
C ALA A 46 9.08 -11.71 -12.43
N MET A 47 9.37 -12.27 -13.62
CA MET A 47 9.18 -11.58 -14.89
C MET A 47 7.70 -11.25 -15.14
N ALA A 48 6.79 -12.20 -14.91
CA ALA A 48 5.35 -11.98 -15.08
C ALA A 48 4.84 -10.88 -14.15
N THR A 49 5.18 -10.93 -12.85
CA THR A 49 4.80 -9.93 -11.86
C THR A 49 5.36 -8.55 -12.22
N THR A 50 6.65 -8.48 -12.58
CA THR A 50 7.29 -7.22 -12.99
C THR A 50 6.64 -6.63 -14.22
N SER A 51 6.37 -7.46 -15.25
CA SER A 51 5.69 -7.02 -16.48
C SER A 51 4.28 -6.49 -16.19
N MET A 52 3.53 -7.13 -15.30
CA MET A 52 2.22 -6.67 -14.86
C MET A 52 2.31 -5.29 -14.20
N VAL A 53 3.24 -5.10 -13.27
CA VAL A 53 3.45 -3.81 -12.60
C VAL A 53 3.81 -2.71 -13.60
N PHE A 54 4.72 -2.98 -14.56
CA PHE A 54 5.06 -2.01 -15.60
C PHE A 54 3.86 -1.66 -16.49
N LEU A 55 3.01 -2.62 -16.82
CA LEU A 55 1.80 -2.36 -17.61
C LEU A 55 0.83 -1.44 -16.84
N ILE A 56 0.65 -1.69 -15.54
CA ILE A 56 -0.16 -0.82 -14.66
C ILE A 56 0.42 0.60 -14.62
N LEU A 57 1.74 0.73 -14.45
CA LEU A 57 2.42 2.03 -14.43
C LEU A 57 2.24 2.82 -15.74
N ILE A 58 2.34 2.15 -16.89
CA ILE A 58 2.10 2.79 -18.19
C ILE A 58 0.64 3.25 -18.29
N GLY A 59 -0.31 2.40 -17.92
CA GLY A 59 -1.73 2.75 -17.89
C GLY A 59 -2.02 3.91 -16.95
N ALA A 60 -1.46 3.90 -15.75
CA ALA A 60 -1.59 4.97 -14.75
C ALA A 60 -1.01 6.30 -15.25
N ALA A 61 0.16 6.27 -15.91
CA ALA A 61 0.78 7.46 -16.48
C ALA A 61 -0.09 8.06 -17.59
N LEU A 62 -0.61 7.24 -18.49
CA LEU A 62 -1.54 7.68 -19.54
C LEU A 62 -2.83 8.25 -18.96
N PHE A 63 -3.43 7.57 -17.98
CA PHE A 63 -4.63 8.03 -17.31
C PHE A 63 -4.38 9.39 -16.63
N SER A 64 -3.31 9.53 -15.88
CA SER A 64 -2.94 10.76 -15.18
C SER A 64 -2.71 11.92 -16.15
N LEU A 65 -2.05 11.66 -17.30
CA LEU A 65 -1.84 12.66 -18.35
C LEU A 65 -3.16 13.15 -18.94
N VAL A 66 -4.05 12.22 -19.29
CA VAL A 66 -5.36 12.53 -19.85
C VAL A 66 -6.24 13.27 -18.83
N PHE A 67 -6.27 12.79 -17.59
CA PHE A 67 -7.03 13.37 -16.50
C PHE A 67 -6.65 14.85 -16.27
N ARG A 68 -5.36 15.14 -16.15
CA ARG A 68 -4.85 16.52 -16.04
C ARG A 68 -5.11 17.35 -17.29
N GLY A 69 -4.96 16.76 -18.47
CA GLY A 69 -5.22 17.44 -19.72
C GLY A 69 -6.69 17.90 -19.89
N PHE A 70 -7.63 17.23 -19.20
CA PHE A 70 -9.05 17.63 -19.15
C PHE A 70 -9.41 18.47 -17.91
N GLY A 71 -8.44 18.97 -17.17
CA GLY A 71 -8.70 19.82 -15.98
C GLY A 71 -9.20 19.02 -14.78
N GLY A 72 -8.78 17.76 -14.65
CA GLY A 72 -9.22 16.90 -13.55
C GLY A 72 -8.72 17.36 -12.19
N ASP A 73 -7.51 17.93 -12.13
CA ASP A 73 -6.93 18.46 -10.89
C ASP A 73 -7.78 19.64 -10.38
N GLU A 74 -8.14 20.57 -11.26
CA GLU A 74 -8.98 21.75 -10.95
C GLU A 74 -10.39 21.33 -10.52
N LEU A 75 -10.93 20.25 -11.11
CA LEU A 75 -12.24 19.71 -10.74
C LEU A 75 -12.22 19.18 -9.30
N ILE A 76 -11.16 18.44 -8.92
CA ILE A 76 -11.03 17.89 -7.56
C ILE A 76 -10.76 19.01 -6.55
N GLU A 77 -9.93 20.00 -6.88
CA GLU A 77 -9.69 21.16 -6.02
C GLU A 77 -10.99 21.96 -5.77
N ALA A 78 -11.76 22.23 -6.82
CA ALA A 78 -13.05 22.88 -6.71
C ALA A 78 -14.03 22.08 -5.83
N PHE A 79 -14.09 20.77 -6.02
CA PHE A 79 -14.92 19.88 -5.20
C PHE A 79 -14.57 19.97 -3.71
N PHE A 80 -13.27 19.94 -3.36
CA PHE A 80 -12.84 20.08 -1.97
C PHE A 80 -13.07 21.50 -1.42
N ALA A 81 -12.95 22.53 -2.24
CA ALA A 81 -13.23 23.90 -1.84
C ALA A 81 -14.73 24.12 -1.51
N GLU A 82 -15.63 23.52 -2.29
CA GLU A 82 -17.07 23.58 -2.06
C GLU A 82 -17.54 22.76 -0.84
N LEU A 83 -16.83 21.71 -0.47
CA LEU A 83 -17.18 20.84 0.67
C LEU A 83 -17.13 21.55 2.04
N GLY A 84 -16.46 22.69 2.15
CA GLY A 84 -16.51 23.58 3.32
C GLY A 84 -15.93 23.05 4.64
N GLY A 85 -15.35 21.88 4.67
CA GLY A 85 -14.82 21.22 5.89
C GLY A 85 -13.31 21.39 6.13
N GLY A 86 -12.63 22.14 5.26
CA GLY A 86 -11.19 22.33 5.34
C GLY A 86 -10.35 21.08 5.03
N PRO A 87 -9.01 21.16 5.22
CA PRO A 87 -8.08 20.08 4.82
C PRO A 87 -8.40 18.72 5.43
N HIS A 88 -8.80 18.69 6.70
CA HIS A 88 -9.10 17.43 7.40
C HIS A 88 -10.33 16.71 6.84
N MET A 89 -11.34 17.44 6.39
CA MET A 89 -12.50 16.85 5.73
C MET A 89 -12.13 16.29 4.35
N ALA A 90 -11.33 17.01 3.58
CA ALA A 90 -10.79 16.53 2.30
C ALA A 90 -10.02 15.22 2.48
N LEU A 91 -9.10 15.18 3.46
CA LEU A 91 -8.34 13.98 3.78
C LEU A 91 -9.26 12.82 4.18
N LEU A 92 -10.25 13.04 5.04
CA LEU A 92 -11.18 12.00 5.49
C LEU A 92 -11.96 11.41 4.31
N ILE A 93 -12.42 12.24 3.38
CA ILE A 93 -13.13 11.79 2.18
C ILE A 93 -12.19 10.99 1.28
N VAL A 94 -10.97 11.47 1.03
CA VAL A 94 -9.98 10.73 0.24
C VAL A 94 -9.69 9.37 0.87
N MET A 95 -9.47 9.32 2.17
CA MET A 95 -9.21 8.08 2.91
C MET A 95 -10.41 7.12 2.80
N LEU A 96 -11.64 7.63 2.92
CA LEU A 96 -12.85 6.82 2.77
C LEU A 96 -13.01 6.29 1.34
N VAL A 97 -12.80 7.14 0.33
CA VAL A 97 -12.87 6.72 -1.08
C VAL A 97 -11.83 5.65 -1.38
N MET A 98 -10.57 5.85 -0.95
CA MET A 98 -9.51 4.87 -1.14
C MET A 98 -9.80 3.56 -0.39
N PHE A 99 -10.37 3.64 0.82
CA PHE A 99 -10.81 2.48 1.57
C PHE A 99 -11.87 1.67 0.82
N LEU A 100 -12.87 2.34 0.25
CA LEU A 100 -13.93 1.68 -0.54
C LEU A 100 -13.40 1.12 -1.86
N LEU A 101 -12.51 1.85 -2.54
CA LEU A 101 -11.85 1.37 -3.76
C LEU A 101 -11.02 0.10 -3.50
N GLY A 102 -10.37 0.00 -2.34
CA GLY A 102 -9.58 -1.17 -1.96
C GLY A 102 -10.38 -2.46 -1.74
N PHE A 103 -11.72 -2.40 -1.80
CA PHE A 103 -12.55 -3.61 -1.89
C PHE A 103 -12.58 -4.20 -3.30
N ILE A 104 -12.32 -3.39 -4.32
CA ILE A 104 -12.48 -3.77 -5.74
C ILE A 104 -11.13 -3.77 -6.45
N LEU A 105 -10.27 -2.79 -6.15
CA LEU A 105 -8.97 -2.58 -6.75
C LEU A 105 -7.86 -3.12 -5.85
N ASP A 106 -6.79 -3.62 -6.45
CA ASP A 106 -5.58 -3.96 -5.71
C ASP A 106 -4.86 -2.69 -5.21
N PHE A 107 -4.10 -2.84 -4.12
CA PHE A 107 -3.33 -1.72 -3.54
C PHE A 107 -2.33 -1.11 -4.54
N ILE A 108 -1.80 -1.92 -5.46
CA ILE A 108 -0.89 -1.46 -6.54
C ILE A 108 -1.62 -0.46 -7.43
N GLU A 109 -2.83 -0.79 -7.88
CA GLU A 109 -3.65 0.06 -8.75
C GLU A 109 -4.00 1.37 -8.04
N ILE A 110 -4.44 1.31 -6.78
CA ILE A 110 -4.76 2.52 -6.03
C ILE A 110 -3.53 3.39 -5.83
N THR A 111 -2.39 2.79 -5.48
CA THR A 111 -1.14 3.52 -5.23
C THR A 111 -0.62 4.22 -6.50
N PHE A 112 -0.75 3.60 -7.66
CA PHE A 112 -0.21 4.17 -8.90
C PHE A 112 -1.21 4.98 -9.72
N VAL A 113 -2.51 4.83 -9.48
CA VAL A 113 -3.55 5.58 -10.21
C VAL A 113 -4.15 6.67 -9.32
N VAL A 114 -4.67 6.32 -8.14
CA VAL A 114 -5.43 7.24 -7.29
C VAL A 114 -4.51 8.17 -6.51
N VAL A 115 -3.46 7.62 -5.87
CA VAL A 115 -2.55 8.43 -5.04
C VAL A 115 -1.89 9.58 -5.82
N PRO A 116 -1.38 9.42 -7.06
CA PRO A 116 -0.81 10.52 -7.81
C PRO A 116 -1.78 11.67 -8.15
N ILE A 117 -3.08 11.40 -8.09
CA ILE A 117 -4.12 12.41 -8.30
C ILE A 117 -4.40 13.17 -7.00
N VAL A 118 -4.62 12.43 -5.90
CA VAL A 118 -5.09 13.04 -4.65
C VAL A 118 -3.98 13.54 -3.74
N ALA A 119 -2.80 12.90 -3.75
CA ALA A 119 -1.71 13.28 -2.86
C ALA A 119 -1.16 14.69 -3.12
N PRO A 120 -0.92 15.16 -4.36
CA PRO A 120 -0.47 16.53 -4.60
C PRO A 120 -1.41 17.58 -4.01
N ILE A 121 -2.73 17.36 -4.13
CA ILE A 121 -3.77 18.26 -3.62
C ILE A 121 -3.72 18.30 -2.08
N LEU A 122 -3.64 17.14 -1.42
CA LEU A 122 -3.52 17.05 0.03
C LEU A 122 -2.21 17.67 0.55
N LEU A 123 -1.10 17.48 -0.15
CA LEU A 123 0.17 18.11 0.18
C LEU A 123 0.11 19.65 0.04
N ALA A 124 -0.57 20.15 -0.99
CA ALA A 124 -0.83 21.58 -1.16
C ALA A 124 -1.71 22.17 -0.04
N MET A 125 -2.57 21.36 0.59
CA MET A 125 -3.34 21.71 1.77
C MET A 125 -2.51 21.75 3.08
N GLY A 126 -1.22 21.38 3.04
CA GLY A 126 -0.28 21.52 4.15
C GLY A 126 -0.04 20.24 4.97
N PHE A 127 -0.46 19.07 4.51
CA PHE A 127 -0.15 17.81 5.18
C PHE A 127 1.33 17.43 5.00
N ASP A 128 1.93 16.87 6.06
CA ASP A 128 3.28 16.32 6.00
C ASP A 128 3.33 15.10 5.07
N PRO A 129 4.29 15.01 4.13
CA PRO A 129 4.33 13.93 3.13
C PRO A 129 4.61 12.55 3.75
N ILE A 130 5.42 12.48 4.81
CA ILE A 130 5.74 11.21 5.48
C ILE A 130 4.50 10.71 6.22
N TRP A 131 3.85 11.60 6.98
CA TRP A 131 2.63 11.26 7.70
C TRP A 131 1.50 10.85 6.73
N LEU A 132 1.29 11.62 5.65
CA LEU A 132 0.27 11.30 4.65
C LEU A 132 0.53 9.95 3.99
N GLY A 133 1.78 9.65 3.64
CA GLY A 133 2.17 8.37 3.06
C GLY A 133 1.87 7.19 3.99
N VAL A 134 2.18 7.32 5.29
CA VAL A 134 1.88 6.28 6.29
C VAL A 134 0.37 6.13 6.49
N MET A 135 -0.38 7.22 6.56
CA MET A 135 -1.85 7.19 6.67
C MET A 135 -2.48 6.44 5.49
N ILE A 136 -2.06 6.75 4.26
CA ILE A 136 -2.51 6.06 3.05
C ILE A 136 -2.15 4.58 3.11
N ALA A 137 -0.92 4.23 3.47
CA ALA A 137 -0.46 2.84 3.53
C ALA A 137 -1.27 2.00 4.54
N VAL A 138 -1.49 2.52 5.75
CA VAL A 138 -2.30 1.83 6.77
C VAL A 138 -3.76 1.72 6.36
N ASN A 139 -4.30 2.74 5.70
CA ASN A 139 -5.67 2.72 5.16
C ASN A 139 -5.85 1.62 4.10
N LEU A 140 -4.94 1.54 3.13
CA LEU A 140 -4.97 0.50 2.10
C LEU A 140 -4.82 -0.90 2.70
N GLN A 141 -3.91 -1.06 3.67
CA GLN A 141 -3.76 -2.32 4.39
C GLN A 141 -5.04 -2.72 5.13
N THR A 142 -5.73 -1.77 5.73
CA THR A 142 -7.00 -2.01 6.43
C THR A 142 -8.09 -2.43 5.46
N SER A 143 -8.23 -1.73 4.34
CA SER A 143 -9.18 -2.07 3.28
C SER A 143 -8.93 -3.47 2.72
N PHE A 144 -7.67 -3.80 2.44
CA PHE A 144 -7.23 -5.09 1.91
C PHE A 144 -7.56 -6.28 2.83
N LEU A 145 -7.70 -6.02 4.13
CA LEU A 145 -8.05 -7.01 5.15
C LEU A 145 -9.55 -7.05 5.47
N THR A 146 -10.32 -6.05 5.03
CA THR A 146 -11.72 -5.88 5.45
C THR A 146 -12.68 -6.71 4.59
N PRO A 147 -13.57 -7.56 5.20
CA PRO A 147 -14.63 -8.23 4.47
C PRO A 147 -15.60 -7.23 3.81
N PRO A 148 -16.31 -7.61 2.72
CA PRO A 148 -16.40 -8.94 2.13
C PRO A 148 -15.37 -9.24 1.03
N PHE A 149 -14.66 -8.23 0.50
CA PHE A 149 -13.82 -8.35 -0.69
C PHE A 149 -12.32 -8.31 -0.42
N GLY A 150 -11.88 -8.14 0.84
CA GLY A 150 -10.45 -8.03 1.15
C GLY A 150 -9.60 -9.10 0.46
N PHE A 151 -8.72 -8.69 -0.45
CA PHE A 151 -7.88 -9.60 -1.25
C PHE A 151 -7.07 -10.58 -0.39
N ALA A 152 -6.59 -10.15 0.79
CA ALA A 152 -5.89 -11.02 1.74
C ALA A 152 -6.76 -12.21 2.18
N LEU A 153 -8.07 -12.01 2.29
CA LEU A 153 -9.00 -13.07 2.69
C LEU A 153 -9.24 -14.09 1.58
N PHE A 154 -9.19 -13.67 0.32
CA PHE A 154 -9.23 -14.58 -0.83
C PHE A 154 -8.00 -15.49 -0.85
N TYR A 155 -6.80 -14.93 -0.69
CA TYR A 155 -5.57 -15.71 -0.61
C TYR A 155 -5.61 -16.66 0.58
N LEU A 156 -6.04 -16.19 1.75
CA LEU A 156 -6.17 -17.03 2.94
C LEU A 156 -7.18 -18.17 2.70
N ARG A 157 -8.33 -17.88 2.06
CA ARG A 157 -9.31 -18.91 1.71
C ARG A 157 -8.76 -19.94 0.73
N GLY A 158 -7.93 -19.52 -0.23
CA GLY A 158 -7.31 -20.41 -1.22
C GLY A 158 -6.32 -21.42 -0.64
N VAL A 159 -5.74 -21.13 0.53
CA VAL A 159 -4.75 -22.01 1.21
C VAL A 159 -5.29 -22.64 2.49
N ALA A 160 -6.45 -22.17 3.00
CA ALA A 160 -7.08 -22.72 4.19
C ALA A 160 -7.72 -24.09 3.87
N ASP A 161 -7.69 -24.98 4.86
CA ASP A 161 -8.36 -26.29 4.78
C ASP A 161 -9.86 -26.12 4.51
N ASP A 162 -10.45 -27.03 3.73
CA ASP A 162 -11.88 -26.99 3.36
C ASP A 162 -12.83 -27.09 4.57
N SER A 163 -12.36 -27.64 5.70
CA SER A 163 -13.09 -27.67 6.95
C SER A 163 -13.28 -26.29 7.60
N VAL A 164 -12.46 -25.29 7.23
CA VAL A 164 -12.56 -23.93 7.77
C VAL A 164 -13.64 -23.15 7.01
N ALA A 165 -14.74 -22.83 7.69
CA ALA A 165 -15.80 -22.02 7.10
C ALA A 165 -15.32 -20.58 6.81
N THR A 166 -15.71 -20.01 5.67
CA THR A 166 -15.39 -18.62 5.30
C THR A 166 -15.83 -17.61 6.35
N SER A 167 -16.97 -17.87 7.02
CA SER A 167 -17.45 -17.05 8.14
C SER A 167 -16.52 -17.05 9.35
N ALA A 168 -15.78 -18.13 9.59
CA ALA A 168 -14.78 -18.20 10.66
C ALA A 168 -13.57 -17.32 10.33
N ILE A 169 -13.14 -17.32 9.07
CA ILE A 169 -12.08 -16.42 8.57
C ILE A 169 -12.49 -14.95 8.77
N TYR A 170 -13.71 -14.58 8.35
CA TYR A 170 -14.23 -13.22 8.47
C TYR A 170 -14.34 -12.76 9.94
N ARG A 171 -14.80 -13.63 10.82
CA ARG A 171 -14.83 -13.31 12.27
C ARG A 171 -13.44 -13.19 12.86
N GLY A 172 -12.52 -14.06 12.43
CA GLY A 172 -11.14 -14.05 12.91
C GLY A 172 -10.38 -12.78 12.54
N VAL A 173 -10.74 -12.11 11.43
CA VAL A 173 -10.04 -10.91 10.97
C VAL A 173 -10.55 -9.63 11.64
N ILE A 174 -11.77 -9.61 12.19
CA ILE A 174 -12.36 -8.42 12.81
C ILE A 174 -11.45 -7.76 13.84
N PRO A 175 -10.84 -8.48 14.81
CA PRO A 175 -9.95 -7.86 15.79
C PRO A 175 -8.76 -7.13 15.12
N PHE A 176 -8.20 -7.68 14.05
CA PHE A 176 -7.07 -7.08 13.32
C PHE A 176 -7.50 -5.80 12.59
N VAL A 177 -8.68 -5.79 11.98
CA VAL A 177 -9.27 -4.59 11.36
C VAL A 177 -9.48 -3.50 12.42
N LEU A 178 -10.01 -3.85 13.59
CA LEU A 178 -10.23 -2.91 14.68
C LEU A 178 -8.90 -2.33 15.21
N ILE A 179 -7.85 -3.14 15.31
CA ILE A 179 -6.50 -2.68 15.67
C ILE A 179 -5.97 -1.68 14.64
N GLN A 180 -6.14 -1.96 13.35
CA GLN A 180 -5.69 -1.06 12.28
C GLN A 180 -6.48 0.25 12.24
N LEU A 181 -7.81 0.20 12.43
CA LEU A 181 -8.63 1.40 12.58
C LEU A 181 -8.22 2.22 13.81
N GLY A 182 -7.93 1.53 14.93
CA GLY A 182 -7.38 2.16 16.12
C GLY A 182 -6.02 2.81 15.87
N LEU A 183 -5.16 2.16 15.08
CA LEU A 183 -3.88 2.73 14.66
C LEU A 183 -4.10 3.98 13.79
N LEU A 184 -4.99 3.94 12.80
CA LEU A 184 -5.33 5.11 11.98
C LEU A 184 -5.82 6.29 12.84
N ALA A 185 -6.71 6.03 13.79
CA ALA A 185 -7.19 7.05 14.72
C ALA A 185 -6.04 7.60 15.59
N MET A 186 -5.15 6.75 16.06
CA MET A 186 -3.99 7.17 16.85
C MET A 186 -3.02 8.03 16.03
N LEU A 187 -2.72 7.65 14.80
CA LEU A 187 -1.85 8.43 13.89
C LEU A 187 -2.48 9.77 13.50
N TRP A 188 -3.81 9.83 13.40
CA TRP A 188 -4.54 11.08 13.20
C TRP A 188 -4.42 12.04 14.37
N LEU A 189 -4.55 11.51 15.61
CA LEU A 189 -4.49 12.32 16.83
C LEU A 189 -3.06 12.69 17.22
N PHE A 190 -2.08 11.86 16.89
CA PHE A 190 -0.68 11.99 17.27
C PHE A 190 0.25 11.82 16.07
N PRO A 191 0.30 12.80 15.14
CA PRO A 191 1.14 12.74 13.94
C PRO A 191 2.63 12.50 14.22
N ASP A 192 3.11 13.00 15.35
CA ASP A 192 4.51 12.90 15.79
C ASP A 192 5.00 11.44 15.92
N ILE A 193 4.11 10.49 16.11
CA ILE A 193 4.47 9.06 16.16
C ILE A 193 5.13 8.62 14.84
N VAL A 194 4.66 9.16 13.71
CA VAL A 194 5.19 8.83 12.38
C VAL A 194 6.50 9.56 12.11
N THR A 195 6.57 10.83 12.48
CA THR A 195 7.68 11.71 12.11
C THR A 195 8.84 11.67 13.12
N TRP A 196 8.61 11.14 14.34
CA TRP A 196 9.63 11.06 15.39
C TRP A 196 10.87 10.28 14.98
N LEU A 197 10.70 9.09 14.38
CA LEU A 197 11.85 8.25 14.00
C LEU A 197 12.68 8.87 12.86
N PRO A 198 12.09 9.33 11.73
CA PRO A 198 12.83 10.05 10.71
C PRO A 198 13.55 11.28 11.23
N SER A 199 12.90 12.09 12.06
CA SER A 199 13.51 13.31 12.63
C SER A 199 14.64 13.00 13.61
N SER A 200 14.53 11.93 14.39
CA SER A 200 15.59 11.49 15.32
C SER A 200 16.81 10.92 14.62
N LEU A 201 16.64 10.42 13.39
CA LEU A 201 17.73 9.91 12.56
C LEU A 201 18.34 10.99 11.64
N GLY A 202 17.89 12.25 11.74
CA GLY A 202 18.40 13.37 10.95
C GLY A 202 18.08 13.28 9.46
N ARG A 203 16.94 12.68 9.13
CA ARG A 203 16.43 12.49 7.76
C ARG A 203 15.11 13.18 7.54
#